data_769bf95cab7a5866a28da8b6fce30f02
#
_entry.id   769bf95cab7a5866a28da8b6fce30f02
#
_cell.length_a   1.000
_cell.length_b   1.000
_cell.length_c   1.000
_cell.angle_alpha   90.00
_cell.angle_beta   90.00
_cell.angle_gamma   90.00
#
_symmetry.space_group_name_H-M   'P 1'
#
loop_
_entity.id
_entity.type
_entity.pdbx_description
1 polymer ?
#
loop_
_entity_poly.entity_id
_entity_poly.type
_entity_poly.pdbx_seq_one_letter_code
_entity_poly.pdbx_strand_id
1 'polypeptide(L)'
;MDVLEAKPHGQLLRLDPYRNQTSLVLDNLGFANGVALSKDQDFLIVCETWKFRCLRHWLKGESQGKTETFTENLPGGPDNINLAPDGTFWIALIQISSTRLALRWGFVHTSKAAKHLVATFPQTINVVSALRRKAVVVNVGADGKIIRKLEDPSGKVLSFVTTALEFGGHLYLGSLNSDYVAKLPLTDVA
;
A
#
# COMPACT_ATOMS: atom_id res chain seq x y z
N MET A 1 -6.90 -11.35 -13.78
CA MET A 1 -6.24 -12.63 -13.42
C MET A 1 -4.98 -12.43 -12.59
N ASP A 2 -4.28 -11.34 -12.75
CA ASP A 2 -3.01 -11.02 -12.07
C ASP A 2 -3.12 -11.08 -10.53
N VAL A 3 -4.20 -10.53 -9.98
CA VAL A 3 -4.51 -10.59 -8.53
C VAL A 3 -4.57 -12.02 -8.00
N LEU A 4 -5.06 -12.99 -8.80
CA LEU A 4 -5.16 -14.39 -8.41
C LEU A 4 -3.85 -15.15 -8.57
N GLU A 5 -2.93 -14.63 -9.38
CA GLU A 5 -1.63 -15.26 -9.59
C GLU A 5 -0.58 -14.80 -8.59
N ALA A 6 -0.74 -13.58 -8.05
CA ALA A 6 0.19 -12.90 -7.12
C ALA A 6 1.66 -12.94 -7.59
N LYS A 7 1.87 -12.99 -8.91
CA LYS A 7 3.20 -12.96 -9.49
C LYS A 7 3.77 -11.54 -9.46
N PRO A 8 5.09 -11.39 -9.27
CA PRO A 8 5.73 -10.08 -9.26
C PRO A 8 5.92 -9.55 -10.69
N HIS A 9 4.91 -8.89 -11.23
CA HIS A 9 4.95 -8.25 -12.55
C HIS A 9 5.06 -6.72 -12.48
N GLY A 10 4.97 -6.14 -11.27
CA GLY A 10 5.00 -4.71 -11.09
C GLY A 10 6.35 -4.11 -11.50
N GLN A 11 6.29 -2.91 -12.04
CA GLN A 11 7.46 -2.13 -12.44
C GLN A 11 7.36 -0.70 -11.91
N LEU A 12 8.50 -0.11 -11.56
CA LEU A 12 8.64 1.31 -11.32
C LEU A 12 9.36 1.92 -12.51
N LEU A 13 8.71 2.87 -13.16
CA LEU A 13 9.20 3.54 -14.35
C LEU A 13 9.47 5.03 -14.05
N ARG A 14 10.50 5.58 -14.66
CA ARG A 14 10.79 7.01 -14.67
C ARG A 14 10.53 7.57 -16.07
N LEU A 15 9.65 8.57 -16.16
CA LEU A 15 9.42 9.33 -17.38
C LEU A 15 10.27 10.62 -17.37
N ASP A 16 11.03 10.84 -18.43
CA ASP A 16 11.64 12.13 -18.75
C ASP A 16 10.72 12.87 -19.73
N PRO A 17 9.98 13.89 -19.27
CA PRO A 17 9.02 14.59 -20.12
C PRO A 17 9.68 15.45 -21.22
N TYR A 18 10.93 15.87 -21.03
CA TYR A 18 11.65 16.69 -22.01
C TYR A 18 12.16 15.87 -23.18
N ARG A 19 12.57 14.62 -22.93
CA ARG A 19 13.05 13.69 -23.95
C ARG A 19 12.00 12.71 -24.42
N ASN A 20 10.82 12.72 -23.80
CA ASN A 20 9.76 11.73 -23.99
C ASN A 20 10.27 10.28 -23.91
N GLN A 21 11.14 10.04 -22.91
CA GLN A 21 11.76 8.73 -22.72
C GLN A 21 11.36 8.13 -21.39
N THR A 22 11.01 6.86 -21.42
CA THR A 22 10.73 6.08 -20.22
C THR A 22 11.89 5.14 -19.94
N SER A 23 12.31 5.06 -18.69
CA SER A 23 13.34 4.13 -18.22
C SER A 23 12.82 3.27 -17.06
N LEU A 24 13.23 2.01 -17.05
CA LEU A 24 12.95 1.08 -15.95
C LEU A 24 13.84 1.43 -14.76
N VAL A 25 13.23 1.58 -13.59
CA VAL A 25 13.93 1.81 -12.32
C VAL A 25 13.99 0.53 -11.50
N LEU A 26 12.84 -0.12 -11.30
CA LEU A 26 12.72 -1.41 -10.60
C LEU A 26 11.75 -2.31 -11.34
N ASP A 27 11.98 -3.60 -11.26
CA ASP A 27 11.10 -4.66 -11.79
C ASP A 27 10.80 -5.73 -10.73
N ASN A 28 10.01 -6.73 -11.10
CA ASN A 28 9.66 -7.85 -10.24
C ASN A 28 9.02 -7.44 -8.91
N LEU A 29 8.25 -6.34 -8.92
CA LEU A 29 7.53 -5.86 -7.75
C LEU A 29 6.22 -6.63 -7.56
N GLY A 30 5.95 -7.05 -6.34
CA GLY A 30 4.73 -7.80 -5.97
C GLY A 30 3.52 -6.89 -5.81
N PHE A 31 2.84 -6.54 -6.88
CA PHE A 31 1.79 -5.55 -6.94
C PHE A 31 2.31 -4.18 -6.49
N ALA A 32 3.15 -3.57 -7.34
CA ALA A 32 3.63 -2.21 -7.14
C ALA A 32 2.46 -1.24 -7.02
N ASN A 33 2.43 -0.45 -5.95
CA ASN A 33 1.34 0.45 -5.63
C ASN A 33 1.90 1.85 -5.31
N GLY A 34 1.65 2.39 -4.11
CA GLY A 34 2.02 3.74 -3.74
C GLY A 34 3.51 4.05 -3.92
N VAL A 35 3.80 5.24 -4.41
CA VAL A 35 5.15 5.79 -4.58
C VAL A 35 5.21 7.16 -3.94
N ALA A 36 6.24 7.43 -3.14
CA ALA A 36 6.50 8.74 -2.56
C ALA A 36 7.99 9.08 -2.59
N LEU A 37 8.30 10.37 -2.77
CA LEU A 37 9.65 10.90 -2.63
C LEU A 37 9.91 11.31 -1.16
N SER A 38 11.14 11.17 -0.70
CA SER A 38 11.58 11.78 0.55
C SER A 38 11.56 13.30 0.45
N LYS A 39 11.55 14.00 1.60
CA LYS A 39 11.47 15.46 1.68
C LYS A 39 12.56 16.14 0.87
N ASP A 40 13.79 15.61 0.92
CA ASP A 40 14.96 16.15 0.22
C ASP A 40 15.20 15.49 -1.15
N GLN A 41 14.27 14.61 -1.56
CA GLN A 41 14.34 13.86 -2.80
C GLN A 41 15.63 13.03 -2.95
N ASP A 42 16.14 12.51 -1.83
CA ASP A 42 17.32 11.65 -1.81
C ASP A 42 17.00 10.20 -2.12
N PHE A 43 15.77 9.81 -1.84
CA PHE A 43 15.24 8.48 -2.15
C PHE A 43 13.75 8.56 -2.50
N LEU A 44 13.28 7.52 -3.12
CA LEU A 44 11.86 7.23 -3.25
C LEU A 44 11.51 5.95 -2.50
N ILE A 45 10.24 5.86 -2.13
CA ILE A 45 9.66 4.64 -1.57
C ILE A 45 8.64 4.12 -2.56
N VAL A 46 8.64 2.79 -2.79
CA VAL A 46 7.61 2.09 -3.54
C VAL A 46 7.06 0.96 -2.70
N CYS A 47 5.73 0.85 -2.63
CA CYS A 47 5.07 -0.16 -1.82
C CYS A 47 4.70 -1.39 -2.65
N GLU A 48 4.92 -2.59 -2.07
CA GLU A 48 4.56 -3.89 -2.63
C GLU A 48 3.40 -4.49 -1.84
N THR A 49 2.17 -4.32 -2.34
CA THR A 49 0.93 -4.72 -1.64
C THR A 49 0.93 -6.21 -1.23
N TRP A 50 1.35 -7.12 -2.15
CA TRP A 50 1.36 -8.57 -1.88
C TRP A 50 2.48 -9.03 -0.97
N LYS A 51 3.51 -8.21 -0.79
CA LYS A 51 4.63 -8.54 0.09
C LYS A 51 4.56 -7.86 1.44
N PHE A 52 3.50 -7.08 1.70
CA PHE A 52 3.28 -6.39 2.97
C PHE A 52 4.49 -5.55 3.40
N ARG A 53 5.12 -4.88 2.43
CA ARG A 53 6.33 -4.08 2.63
C ARG A 53 6.41 -2.91 1.67
N CYS A 54 7.30 -1.97 1.96
CA CYS A 54 7.73 -0.95 1.02
C CYS A 54 9.26 -0.99 0.88
N LEU A 55 9.75 -0.67 -0.31
CA LEU A 55 11.17 -0.59 -0.65
C LEU A 55 11.59 0.88 -0.72
N ARG A 56 12.84 1.16 -0.35
CA ARG A 56 13.53 2.42 -0.57
C ARG A 56 14.50 2.27 -1.73
N HIS A 57 14.42 3.17 -2.68
CA HIS A 57 15.38 3.27 -3.78
C HIS A 57 16.10 4.63 -3.70
N TRP A 58 17.41 4.60 -3.54
CA TRP A 58 18.24 5.80 -3.40
C TRP A 58 18.45 6.48 -4.74
N LEU A 59 18.16 7.79 -4.78
CA LEU A 59 18.29 8.63 -5.98
C LEU A 59 19.58 9.45 -5.98
N LYS A 60 20.18 9.69 -4.80
CA LYS A 60 21.37 10.52 -4.61
C LYS A 60 22.30 9.94 -3.56
N GLY A 61 23.50 10.54 -3.46
CA GLY A 61 24.52 10.19 -2.46
C GLY A 61 25.28 8.91 -2.78
N GLU A 62 26.02 8.41 -1.79
CA GLU A 62 26.87 7.21 -1.92
C GLU A 62 26.06 5.92 -2.18
N SER A 63 24.80 5.93 -1.80
CA SER A 63 23.88 4.79 -2.01
C SER A 63 23.06 4.90 -3.29
N GLN A 64 23.32 5.89 -4.15
CA GLN A 64 22.55 6.07 -5.39
C GLN A 64 22.44 4.77 -6.20
N GLY A 65 21.22 4.45 -6.63
CA GLY A 65 20.88 3.23 -7.37
C GLY A 65 20.67 1.99 -6.51
N LYS A 66 21.00 2.03 -5.20
CA LYS A 66 20.74 0.94 -4.27
C LYS A 66 19.25 0.87 -3.90
N THR A 67 18.75 -0.35 -3.79
CA THR A 67 17.40 -0.62 -3.30
C THR A 67 17.47 -1.50 -2.05
N GLU A 68 16.70 -1.15 -1.04
CA GLU A 68 16.63 -1.89 0.22
C GLU A 68 15.21 -1.91 0.77
N THR A 69 14.94 -2.78 1.73
CA THR A 69 13.66 -2.79 2.44
C THR A 69 13.56 -1.53 3.31
N PHE A 70 12.51 -0.74 3.11
CA PHE A 70 12.20 0.43 3.93
C PHE A 70 11.42 0.04 5.18
N THR A 71 10.31 -0.65 5.01
CA THR A 71 9.48 -1.19 6.08
C THR A 71 8.86 -2.49 5.64
N GLU A 72 8.72 -3.44 6.56
CA GLU A 72 8.17 -4.76 6.28
C GLU A 72 7.25 -5.25 7.40
N ASN A 73 6.61 -6.40 7.16
CA ASN A 73 5.66 -6.99 8.11
C ASN A 73 4.51 -6.02 8.48
N LEU A 74 4.08 -5.21 7.50
CA LEU A 74 2.97 -4.30 7.67
C LEU A 74 1.68 -5.08 8.02
N PRO A 75 0.81 -4.54 8.89
CA PRO A 75 -0.41 -5.23 9.34
C PRO A 75 -1.50 -5.30 8.25
N GLY A 76 -1.21 -4.89 7.04
CA GLY A 76 -2.05 -4.94 5.84
C GLY A 76 -1.22 -4.73 4.59
N GLY A 77 -1.78 -5.02 3.42
CA GLY A 77 -1.15 -4.72 2.15
C GLY A 77 -1.07 -3.20 1.94
N PRO A 78 0.13 -2.61 1.79
CA PRO A 78 0.25 -1.18 1.56
C PRO A 78 -0.37 -0.79 0.21
N ASP A 79 -1.16 0.29 0.24
CA ASP A 79 -1.73 0.93 -0.93
C ASP A 79 -0.97 2.25 -1.20
N ASN A 80 -1.61 3.40 -1.15
CA ASN A 80 -0.92 4.65 -1.37
C ASN A 80 -0.09 5.07 -0.15
N ILE A 81 1.03 5.72 -0.45
CA ILE A 81 1.94 6.34 0.51
C ILE A 81 2.06 7.82 0.22
N ASN A 82 2.03 8.66 1.25
CA ASN A 82 2.20 10.11 1.12
C ASN A 82 3.21 10.62 2.14
N LEU A 83 4.06 11.55 1.69
CA LEU A 83 4.98 12.27 2.56
C LEU A 83 4.20 13.23 3.47
N ALA A 84 4.48 13.18 4.77
CA ALA A 84 3.97 14.12 5.75
C ALA A 84 4.86 15.37 5.88
N PRO A 85 4.35 16.50 6.38
CA PRO A 85 5.11 17.75 6.52
C PRO A 85 6.39 17.62 7.37
N ASP A 86 6.40 16.73 8.35
CA ASP A 86 7.52 16.44 9.23
C ASP A 86 8.58 15.51 8.63
N GLY A 87 8.35 14.98 7.42
CA GLY A 87 9.25 14.06 6.73
C GLY A 87 8.99 12.59 7.01
N THR A 88 7.95 12.26 7.77
CA THR A 88 7.43 10.89 7.91
C THR A 88 6.52 10.53 6.74
N PHE A 89 5.98 9.30 6.74
CA PHE A 89 5.14 8.82 5.65
C PHE A 89 3.85 8.22 6.18
N TRP A 90 2.72 8.64 5.64
CA TRP A 90 1.44 7.97 5.86
C TRP A 90 1.20 6.91 4.79
N ILE A 91 0.95 5.69 5.23
CA ILE A 91 0.67 4.54 4.36
C ILE A 91 -0.73 4.02 4.68
N ALA A 92 -1.59 4.00 3.68
CA ALA A 92 -2.88 3.33 3.77
C ALA A 92 -2.71 1.83 3.59
N LEU A 93 -3.40 1.03 4.39
CA LEU A 93 -3.28 -0.41 4.37
C LEU A 93 -4.60 -1.07 4.00
N ILE A 94 -4.59 -1.80 2.91
CA ILE A 94 -5.69 -2.70 2.55
C ILE A 94 -5.65 -3.87 3.53
N GLN A 95 -6.73 -4.06 4.30
CA GLN A 95 -6.85 -5.20 5.20
C GLN A 95 -7.08 -6.47 4.39
N ILE A 96 -6.00 -7.14 4.07
CA ILE A 96 -6.03 -8.52 3.61
C ILE A 96 -5.95 -9.34 4.89
N SER A 97 -7.10 -9.81 5.40
CA SER A 97 -7.20 -10.52 6.67
C SER A 97 -6.11 -11.59 6.80
N SER A 98 -5.26 -11.39 7.82
CA SER A 98 -4.13 -12.25 8.16
C SER A 98 -4.52 -13.71 8.41
N THR A 99 -3.58 -14.60 8.29
CA THR A 99 -3.47 -16.01 8.74
C THR A 99 -4.51 -17.02 8.22
N ARG A 100 -5.81 -16.84 8.40
CA ARG A 100 -6.78 -17.84 7.91
C ARG A 100 -7.10 -17.68 6.41
N LEU A 101 -7.00 -16.47 5.90
CA LEU A 101 -7.22 -16.20 4.49
C LEU A 101 -5.94 -16.39 3.68
N ALA A 102 -4.76 -16.11 4.24
CA ALA A 102 -3.48 -16.42 3.61
C ALA A 102 -3.36 -17.92 3.32
N LEU A 103 -3.81 -18.80 4.22
CA LEU A 103 -3.91 -20.24 3.98
C LEU A 103 -4.93 -20.60 2.88
N ARG A 104 -6.09 -19.93 2.83
CA ARG A 104 -7.09 -20.14 1.78
C ARG A 104 -6.69 -19.50 0.46
N TRP A 105 -6.05 -18.33 0.48
CA TRP A 105 -5.48 -17.70 -0.71
C TRP A 105 -4.26 -18.45 -1.22
N GLY A 106 -3.41 -19.00 -0.34
CA GLY A 106 -2.32 -19.88 -0.74
C GLY A 106 -2.82 -21.05 -1.56
N PHE A 107 -3.94 -21.67 -1.19
CA PHE A 107 -4.57 -22.72 -1.98
C PHE A 107 -5.12 -22.19 -3.32
N VAL A 108 -5.73 -21.00 -3.35
CA VAL A 108 -6.21 -20.39 -4.59
C VAL A 108 -5.03 -20.04 -5.51
N HIS A 109 -3.93 -19.51 -4.97
CA HIS A 109 -2.73 -19.20 -5.76
C HIS A 109 -2.05 -20.42 -6.39
N THR A 110 -2.12 -21.57 -5.72
CA THR A 110 -1.47 -22.80 -6.20
C THR A 110 -2.38 -23.68 -7.05
N SER A 111 -3.69 -23.63 -6.85
CA SER A 111 -4.65 -24.51 -7.52
C SER A 111 -5.28 -23.84 -8.74
N LYS A 112 -5.05 -24.41 -9.93
CA LYS A 112 -5.72 -23.96 -11.18
C LYS A 112 -7.25 -24.07 -11.10
N ALA A 113 -7.76 -25.15 -10.49
CA ALA A 113 -9.20 -25.39 -10.34
C ALA A 113 -9.84 -24.32 -9.41
N ALA A 114 -9.17 -23.98 -8.31
CA ALA A 114 -9.63 -22.93 -7.41
C ALA A 114 -9.64 -21.55 -8.08
N LYS A 115 -8.61 -21.22 -8.88
CA LYS A 115 -8.57 -19.99 -9.70
C LYS A 115 -9.73 -19.92 -10.67
N HIS A 116 -9.99 -21.04 -11.36
CA HIS A 116 -11.07 -21.13 -12.35
C HIS A 116 -12.43 -20.95 -11.67
N LEU A 117 -12.65 -21.57 -10.51
CA LEU A 117 -13.88 -21.44 -9.74
C LEU A 117 -14.13 -19.98 -9.31
N VAL A 118 -13.11 -19.33 -8.77
CA VAL A 118 -13.19 -17.91 -8.35
C VAL A 118 -13.42 -16.98 -9.55
N ALA A 119 -12.80 -17.25 -10.69
CA ALA A 119 -12.98 -16.46 -11.92
C ALA A 119 -14.38 -16.65 -12.51
N THR A 120 -14.94 -17.85 -12.40
CA THR A 120 -16.29 -18.18 -12.92
C THR A 120 -17.40 -17.61 -12.03
N PHE A 121 -17.16 -17.52 -10.72
CA PHE A 121 -18.12 -17.00 -9.75
C PHE A 121 -17.58 -15.79 -8.98
N PRO A 122 -17.45 -14.61 -9.63
CA PRO A 122 -16.88 -13.42 -9.00
C PRO A 122 -17.66 -12.92 -7.78
N GLN A 123 -18.92 -13.29 -7.64
CA GLN A 123 -19.75 -12.96 -6.48
C GLN A 123 -19.20 -13.56 -5.17
N THR A 124 -18.45 -14.64 -5.22
CA THR A 124 -17.76 -15.23 -4.06
C THR A 124 -16.69 -14.28 -3.49
N ILE A 125 -16.08 -13.45 -4.33
CA ILE A 125 -15.14 -12.42 -3.93
C ILE A 125 -15.87 -11.30 -3.18
N ASN A 126 -17.05 -10.90 -3.63
CA ASN A 126 -17.85 -9.84 -3.02
C ASN A 126 -18.28 -10.19 -1.59
N VAL A 127 -18.66 -11.43 -1.33
CA VAL A 127 -19.00 -11.91 0.02
C VAL A 127 -17.80 -11.83 0.96
N VAL A 128 -16.61 -12.18 0.47
CA VAL A 128 -15.36 -12.09 1.25
C VAL A 128 -14.94 -10.63 1.46
N SER A 129 -15.17 -9.77 0.48
CA SER A 129 -14.87 -8.32 0.57
C SER A 129 -15.81 -7.59 1.53
N ALA A 130 -17.09 -7.99 1.59
CA ALA A 130 -18.07 -7.42 2.52
C ALA A 130 -17.72 -7.67 4.01
N LEU A 131 -16.94 -8.70 4.30
CA LEU A 131 -16.44 -9.01 5.65
C LEU A 131 -15.20 -8.19 6.05
N ARG A 132 -14.66 -7.36 5.15
CA ARG A 132 -13.43 -6.58 5.34
C ARG A 132 -13.75 -5.10 5.51
N ARG A 133 -14.36 -4.75 6.63
CA ARG A 133 -14.79 -3.37 6.90
C ARG A 133 -13.75 -2.51 7.63
N LYS A 134 -12.56 -3.04 7.91
CA LYS A 134 -11.56 -2.27 8.66
C LYS A 134 -10.89 -1.21 7.81
N ALA A 135 -10.66 -0.04 8.40
CA ALA A 135 -9.74 0.96 7.88
C ALA A 135 -8.47 0.95 8.73
N VAL A 136 -7.32 0.95 8.10
CA VAL A 136 -6.03 1.05 8.79
C VAL A 136 -5.09 1.95 8.02
N VAL A 137 -4.43 2.86 8.73
CA VAL A 137 -3.31 3.64 8.22
C VAL A 137 -2.18 3.61 9.23
N VAL A 138 -0.94 3.68 8.75
CA VAL A 138 0.25 3.76 9.59
C VAL A 138 1.06 5.00 9.22
N ASN A 139 1.65 5.64 10.22
CA ASN A 139 2.67 6.64 10.04
C ASN A 139 4.03 5.97 10.25
N VAL A 140 4.95 6.15 9.32
CA VAL A 140 6.27 5.49 9.30
C VAL A 140 7.35 6.56 9.22
N GLY A 141 8.33 6.47 10.11
CA GLY A 141 9.47 7.37 10.13
C GLY A 141 10.39 7.20 8.92
N ALA A 142 11.27 8.16 8.69
CA ALA A 142 12.29 8.08 7.63
C ALA A 142 13.24 6.88 7.81
N ASP A 143 13.32 6.32 9.03
CA ASP A 143 14.08 5.10 9.34
C ASP A 143 13.32 3.80 9.02
N GLY A 144 12.06 3.90 8.56
CA GLY A 144 11.21 2.76 8.22
C GLY A 144 10.43 2.15 9.39
N LYS A 145 10.54 2.73 10.60
CA LYS A 145 9.79 2.24 11.77
C LYS A 145 8.38 2.83 11.82
N ILE A 146 7.42 1.99 12.17
CA ILE A 146 6.05 2.45 12.43
C ILE A 146 6.05 3.28 13.72
N ILE A 147 5.66 4.56 13.61
CA ILE A 147 5.54 5.51 14.71
C ILE A 147 4.13 5.45 15.29
N ARG A 148 3.13 5.40 14.42
CA ARG A 148 1.72 5.47 14.79
C ARG A 148 0.87 4.57 13.90
N LYS A 149 -0.16 3.98 14.49
CA LYS A 149 -1.19 3.23 13.78
C LYS A 149 -2.56 3.79 14.14
N LEU A 150 -3.37 4.10 13.14
CA LEU A 150 -4.76 4.50 13.29
C LEU A 150 -5.65 3.45 12.64
N GLU A 151 -6.73 3.07 13.30
CA GLU A 151 -7.65 2.06 12.76
C GLU A 151 -9.11 2.33 13.15
N ASP A 152 -10.01 2.05 12.22
CA ASP A 152 -11.43 1.79 12.50
C ASP A 152 -11.65 0.28 12.41
N PRO A 153 -11.63 -0.44 13.53
CA PRO A 153 -11.76 -1.90 13.53
C PRO A 153 -13.16 -2.38 13.11
N SER A 154 -14.16 -1.49 13.22
CA SER A 154 -15.54 -1.79 12.83
C SER A 154 -15.83 -1.46 11.37
N GLY A 155 -15.07 -0.54 10.77
CA GLY A 155 -15.32 0.01 9.45
C GLY A 155 -16.67 0.74 9.33
N LYS A 156 -17.21 1.21 10.46
CA LYS A 156 -18.49 1.95 10.47
C LYS A 156 -18.34 3.38 10.01
N VAL A 157 -17.22 4.01 10.36
CA VAL A 157 -16.92 5.39 9.96
C VAL A 157 -16.23 5.39 8.61
N LEU A 158 -15.21 4.53 8.43
CA LEU A 158 -14.49 4.43 7.19
C LEU A 158 -14.01 2.99 7.00
N SER A 159 -14.13 2.47 5.78
CA SER A 159 -13.67 1.12 5.45
C SER A 159 -12.81 1.16 4.20
N PHE A 160 -11.90 0.20 4.06
CA PHE A 160 -11.08 0.03 2.87
C PHE A 160 -10.34 1.32 2.45
N VAL A 161 -9.61 1.91 3.41
CA VAL A 161 -8.81 3.12 3.15
C VAL A 161 -7.69 2.80 2.17
N THR A 162 -7.57 3.64 1.15
CA THR A 162 -6.58 3.51 0.09
C THR A 162 -5.56 4.64 0.06
N THR A 163 -5.87 5.78 0.68
CA THR A 163 -4.94 6.90 0.79
C THR A 163 -5.10 7.64 2.10
N ALA A 164 -4.02 8.21 2.60
CA ALA A 164 -3.98 9.07 3.77
C ALA A 164 -3.03 10.25 3.47
N LEU A 165 -3.56 11.47 3.47
CA LEU A 165 -2.81 12.69 3.19
C LEU A 165 -2.91 13.64 4.40
N GLU A 166 -1.77 14.02 4.95
CA GLU A 166 -1.69 15.01 6.01
C GLU A 166 -1.60 16.43 5.44
N PHE A 167 -2.51 17.29 5.88
CA PHE A 167 -2.51 18.70 5.52
C PHE A 167 -3.21 19.55 6.61
N GLY A 168 -2.57 20.64 7.00
CA GLY A 168 -3.16 21.62 7.94
C GLY A 168 -3.56 21.03 9.30
N GLY A 169 -2.76 20.11 9.84
CA GLY A 169 -3.03 19.44 11.13
C GLY A 169 -4.15 18.39 11.07
N HIS A 170 -4.55 17.99 9.88
CA HIS A 170 -5.58 16.97 9.65
C HIS A 170 -5.07 15.88 8.73
N LEU A 171 -5.63 14.69 8.89
CA LEU A 171 -5.45 13.58 7.97
C LEU A 171 -6.71 13.43 7.10
N TYR A 172 -6.54 13.50 5.80
CA TYR A 172 -7.58 13.27 4.81
C TYR A 172 -7.47 11.84 4.29
N LEU A 173 -8.56 11.10 4.36
CA LEU A 173 -8.60 9.67 4.08
C LEU A 173 -9.56 9.38 2.92
N GLY A 174 -9.04 8.78 1.87
CA GLY A 174 -9.83 8.26 0.75
C GLY A 174 -10.07 6.76 0.87
N SER A 175 -11.17 6.30 0.30
CA SER A 175 -11.62 4.90 0.39
C SER A 175 -12.20 4.43 -0.93
N LEU A 176 -12.12 3.12 -1.21
CA LEU A 176 -12.83 2.49 -2.32
C LEU A 176 -14.29 2.13 -1.99
N ASN A 177 -14.66 2.11 -0.69
CA ASN A 177 -15.97 1.68 -0.25
C ASN A 177 -16.86 2.81 0.28
N SER A 178 -16.31 4.02 0.42
CA SER A 178 -17.05 5.19 0.91
C SER A 178 -17.17 6.21 -0.21
N ASP A 179 -18.31 6.88 -0.28
CA ASP A 179 -18.63 7.93 -1.24
C ASP A 179 -18.25 9.34 -0.75
N TYR A 180 -17.39 9.41 0.26
CA TYR A 180 -16.88 10.64 0.86
C TYR A 180 -15.38 10.52 1.20
N VAL A 181 -14.74 11.67 1.38
CA VAL A 181 -13.40 11.79 1.97
C VAL A 181 -13.55 12.09 3.46
N ALA A 182 -12.96 11.25 4.31
CA ALA A 182 -12.96 11.50 5.74
C ALA A 182 -11.86 12.49 6.12
N LYS A 183 -12.14 13.33 7.13
CA LYS A 183 -11.19 14.28 7.72
C LYS A 183 -11.04 13.99 9.20
N LEU A 184 -9.81 13.75 9.65
CA LEU A 184 -9.48 13.44 11.04
C LEU A 184 -8.49 14.48 11.59
N PRO A 185 -8.80 15.18 12.69
CA PRO A 185 -7.84 16.06 13.37
C PRO A 185 -6.70 15.20 13.97
N LEU A 186 -5.45 15.60 13.77
CA LEU A 186 -4.31 14.87 14.32
C LEU A 186 -4.05 15.18 15.80
N THR A 187 -4.64 16.25 16.33
CA THR A 187 -4.62 16.60 17.77
C THR A 187 -5.42 15.61 18.62
N ASP A 188 -6.42 14.93 18.06
CA ASP A 188 -7.30 14.01 18.76
C ASP A 188 -6.77 12.56 18.79
N VAL A 189 -5.59 12.35 18.25
CA VAL A 189 -4.97 11.01 18.05
C VAL A 189 -3.60 10.91 18.72
N ALA A 190 -3.45 11.55 19.88
CA ALA A 190 -2.23 11.46 20.69
C ALA A 190 -2.12 10.12 21.44
#